data_b23e74964793c9ede8fdae41f6ba2dfb
#
_entry.id   b23e74964793c9ede8fdae41f6ba2dfb
#
_cell.length_a   1.000
_cell.length_b   1.000
_cell.length_c   1.000
_cell.angle_alpha   90.00
_cell.angle_beta   90.00
_cell.angle_gamma   90.00
#
_symmetry.space_group_name_H-M   'P 1'
#
loop_
_entity.id
_entity.type
_entity.pdbx_description
1 polymer ?
#
loop_
_entity_poly.entity_id
_entity_poly.type
_entity_poly.pdbx_seq_one_letter_code
_entity_poly.pdbx_strand_id
1 'polypeptide(L)'
;TARLRKAGDDLKKVDAVVVPGGLSDGDDGRCGAIAAKAPATKGVIKKAQQGLTVLGSCNGVQVLVESHLLPGGLIRNEHQHFICRDQKLKVENNQTAWTNLFEKDEEITIPLKNGEGGYIATQDTLKMLEEENRVVFRYLEINPNGSMNDIAGLTNERGNVVGLMPHPEHAVEPGFGPDTPVATRSGIDGLKFFQSAL
;
A
#
# COMPACT_ATOMS: atom_id res chain seq x y z
N THR A 1 15.92 -13.60 1.76
CA THR A 1 15.34 -14.57 0.80
C THR A 1 13.82 -14.47 0.83
N ALA A 2 13.19 -14.08 -0.27
CA ALA A 2 11.73 -14.04 -0.39
C ALA A 2 11.17 -15.46 -0.60
N ARG A 3 10.02 -15.73 -0.01
CA ARG A 3 9.30 -17.00 -0.19
C ARG A 3 7.82 -16.75 -0.35
N LEU A 4 7.21 -17.43 -1.30
CA LEU A 4 5.75 -17.50 -1.38
C LEU A 4 5.22 -18.40 -0.25
N ARG A 5 4.22 -17.91 0.46
CA ARG A 5 3.58 -18.61 1.57
C ARG A 5 2.19 -19.10 1.17
N LYS A 6 1.87 -20.30 1.62
CA LYS A 6 0.55 -20.92 1.45
C LYS A 6 -0.19 -20.98 2.79
N ALA A 7 -1.46 -21.30 2.75
CA ALA A 7 -2.24 -21.52 3.96
C ALA A 7 -1.58 -22.58 4.87
N GLY A 8 -1.43 -22.27 6.14
CA GLY A 8 -0.81 -23.15 7.12
C GLY A 8 0.71 -23.03 7.30
N ASP A 9 1.39 -22.22 6.49
CA ASP A 9 2.83 -21.97 6.65
C ASP A 9 3.13 -21.23 7.97
N ASP A 10 4.21 -21.65 8.62
CA ASP A 10 4.68 -21.02 9.85
C ASP A 10 5.40 -19.70 9.57
N LEU A 11 4.91 -18.62 10.15
CA LEU A 11 5.49 -17.27 10.08
C LEU A 11 6.52 -16.99 11.18
N LYS A 12 6.96 -18.00 11.97
CA LYS A 12 7.88 -17.79 13.10
C LYS A 12 9.26 -17.31 12.70
N LYS A 13 9.67 -17.57 11.46
CA LYS A 13 11.01 -17.22 10.93
C LYS A 13 10.91 -16.17 9.81
N VAL A 14 9.94 -15.30 9.88
CA VAL A 14 9.71 -14.26 8.88
C VAL A 14 9.87 -12.91 9.55
N ASP A 15 10.73 -12.07 9.01
CA ASP A 15 11.03 -10.73 9.54
C ASP A 15 10.05 -9.68 8.99
N ALA A 16 9.58 -9.86 7.76
CA ALA A 16 8.58 -9.00 7.13
C ALA A 16 7.67 -9.80 6.20
N VAL A 17 6.46 -9.30 5.97
CA VAL A 17 5.48 -9.85 5.03
C VAL A 17 5.08 -8.78 4.03
N VAL A 18 5.09 -9.14 2.77
CA VAL A 18 4.50 -8.33 1.70
C VAL A 18 3.23 -9.03 1.20
N VAL A 19 2.13 -8.30 1.23
CA VAL A 19 0.86 -8.69 0.60
C VAL A 19 0.80 -7.95 -0.74
N PRO A 20 1.12 -8.63 -1.86
CA PRO A 20 1.29 -7.98 -3.14
C PRO A 20 -0.05 -7.55 -3.76
N GLY A 21 0.06 -6.77 -4.82
CA GLY A 21 -1.05 -6.51 -5.73
C GLY A 21 -1.50 -7.74 -6.51
N GLY A 22 -2.62 -7.63 -7.17
CA GLY A 22 -3.23 -8.68 -7.97
C GLY A 22 -4.74 -8.62 -7.94
N LEU A 23 -5.38 -9.63 -8.49
CA LEU A 23 -6.84 -9.82 -8.46
C LEU A 23 -7.15 -11.04 -7.60
N SER A 24 -7.21 -10.85 -6.29
CA SER A 24 -7.54 -11.94 -5.37
C SER A 24 -9.02 -12.27 -5.46
N ASP A 25 -9.33 -13.50 -5.90
CA ASP A 25 -10.69 -14.05 -5.94
C ASP A 25 -11.70 -13.25 -6.81
N GLY A 26 -11.21 -12.53 -7.80
CA GLY A 26 -12.00 -11.71 -8.73
C GLY A 26 -12.28 -10.30 -8.21
N ASP A 27 -12.67 -9.41 -9.13
CA ASP A 27 -13.02 -8.01 -8.84
C ASP A 27 -14.52 -7.81 -8.59
N ASP A 28 -15.28 -8.88 -8.34
CA ASP A 28 -16.71 -8.82 -8.13
C ASP A 28 -17.05 -8.45 -6.68
N GLY A 29 -17.30 -7.18 -6.45
CA GLY A 29 -17.76 -6.67 -5.17
C GLY A 29 -16.68 -5.99 -4.34
N ARG A 30 -16.49 -6.40 -3.09
CA ARG A 30 -15.47 -5.82 -2.19
C ARG A 30 -14.13 -6.51 -2.39
N CYS A 31 -13.24 -5.85 -3.14
CA CYS A 31 -11.88 -6.34 -3.37
C CYS A 31 -11.16 -6.61 -2.06
N GLY A 32 -10.47 -7.73 -1.98
CA GLY A 32 -9.75 -8.15 -0.79
C GLY A 32 -10.60 -8.81 0.31
N ALA A 33 -11.92 -8.73 0.28
CA ALA A 33 -12.79 -9.26 1.36
C ALA A 33 -12.69 -10.79 1.52
N ILE A 34 -12.57 -11.54 0.44
CA ILE A 34 -12.40 -13.00 0.47
C ILE A 34 -10.99 -13.32 0.95
N ALA A 35 -9.97 -12.68 0.37
CA ALA A 35 -8.58 -12.87 0.76
C ALA A 35 -8.32 -12.52 2.23
N ALA A 36 -9.01 -11.52 2.78
CA ALA A 36 -8.95 -11.16 4.21
C ALA A 36 -9.39 -12.32 5.13
N LYS A 37 -10.27 -13.20 4.66
CA LYS A 37 -10.76 -14.38 5.41
C LYS A 37 -9.88 -15.61 5.24
N ALA A 38 -8.93 -15.60 4.33
CA ALA A 38 -8.06 -16.74 4.06
C ALA A 38 -7.23 -17.14 5.29
N PRO A 39 -6.95 -18.43 5.51
CA PRO A 39 -6.14 -18.90 6.65
C PRO A 39 -4.76 -18.24 6.72
N ALA A 40 -4.10 -18.01 5.59
CA ALA A 40 -2.81 -17.31 5.54
C ALA A 40 -2.93 -15.87 6.08
N THR A 41 -3.97 -15.13 5.68
CA THR A 41 -4.21 -13.76 6.12
C THR A 41 -4.47 -13.70 7.63
N LYS A 42 -5.20 -14.65 8.20
CA LYS A 42 -5.39 -14.74 9.66
C LYS A 42 -4.06 -14.87 10.41
N GLY A 43 -3.12 -15.65 9.87
CA GLY A 43 -1.76 -15.76 10.40
C GLY A 43 -1.01 -14.43 10.36
N VAL A 44 -1.10 -13.71 9.24
CA VAL A 44 -0.50 -12.37 9.07
C VAL A 44 -1.11 -11.38 10.05
N ILE A 45 -2.44 -11.32 10.18
CA ILE A 45 -3.14 -10.44 11.14
C ILE A 45 -2.60 -10.66 12.55
N LYS A 46 -2.59 -11.90 13.02
CA LYS A 46 -2.11 -12.24 14.36
C LYS A 46 -0.66 -11.80 14.59
N LYS A 47 0.20 -11.98 13.60
CA LYS A 47 1.61 -11.61 13.69
C LYS A 47 1.82 -10.09 13.57
N ALA A 48 1.06 -9.40 12.71
CA ALA A 48 1.08 -7.96 12.62
C ALA A 48 0.71 -7.28 13.95
N GLN A 49 -0.30 -7.81 14.64
CA GLN A 49 -0.69 -7.37 16.00
C GLN A 49 0.44 -7.60 17.03
N GLN A 50 1.32 -8.56 16.80
CA GLN A 50 2.50 -8.83 17.63
C GLN A 50 3.73 -7.99 17.22
N GLY A 51 3.62 -7.17 16.18
CA GLY A 51 4.69 -6.28 15.72
C GLY A 51 5.41 -6.74 14.45
N LEU A 52 4.97 -7.83 13.80
CA LEU A 52 5.54 -8.21 12.50
C LEU A 52 5.32 -7.08 11.48
N THR A 53 6.38 -6.76 10.75
CA THR A 53 6.37 -5.73 9.70
C THR A 53 5.60 -6.23 8.47
N VAL A 54 4.59 -5.47 8.04
CA VAL A 54 3.71 -5.83 6.93
C VAL A 54 3.56 -4.68 5.95
N LEU A 55 3.74 -4.97 4.65
CA LEU A 55 3.43 -4.07 3.55
C LEU A 55 2.29 -4.63 2.71
N GLY A 56 1.30 -3.81 2.39
CA GLY A 56 0.28 -4.13 1.39
C GLY A 56 0.35 -3.16 0.22
N SER A 57 0.52 -3.66 -1.01
CA SER A 57 0.46 -2.84 -2.22
C SER A 57 -0.78 -3.17 -3.05
N CYS A 58 -1.46 -2.17 -3.60
CA CYS A 58 -2.65 -2.30 -4.45
C CYS A 58 -3.72 -3.22 -3.81
N ASN A 59 -4.01 -4.39 -4.39
CA ASN A 59 -4.92 -5.37 -3.77
C ASN A 59 -4.50 -5.76 -2.34
N GLY A 60 -3.22 -5.74 -2.04
CA GLY A 60 -2.71 -5.97 -0.69
C GLY A 60 -3.23 -4.96 0.33
N VAL A 61 -3.31 -3.66 0.00
CA VAL A 61 -3.90 -2.67 0.92
C VAL A 61 -5.41 -2.90 1.09
N GLN A 62 -6.11 -3.35 0.05
CA GLN A 62 -7.52 -3.73 0.16
C GLN A 62 -7.70 -4.86 1.19
N VAL A 63 -6.83 -5.89 1.15
CA VAL A 63 -6.82 -6.99 2.13
C VAL A 63 -6.54 -6.47 3.54
N LEU A 64 -5.59 -5.56 3.73
CA LEU A 64 -5.24 -4.99 5.04
C LEU A 64 -6.39 -4.16 5.62
N VAL A 65 -7.11 -3.40 4.80
CA VAL A 65 -8.30 -2.63 5.22
C VAL A 65 -9.46 -3.57 5.56
N GLU A 66 -9.77 -4.54 4.70
CA GLU A 66 -10.83 -5.53 4.94
C GLU A 66 -10.58 -6.43 6.16
N SER A 67 -9.30 -6.61 6.52
CA SER A 67 -8.91 -7.35 7.72
C SER A 67 -8.82 -6.48 8.99
N HIS A 68 -9.16 -5.19 8.88
CA HIS A 68 -9.10 -4.21 9.97
C HIS A 68 -7.69 -3.97 10.56
N LEU A 69 -6.63 -4.31 9.81
CA LEU A 69 -5.27 -3.90 10.16
C LEU A 69 -5.02 -2.44 9.84
N LEU A 70 -5.74 -1.90 8.87
CA LEU A 70 -5.77 -0.48 8.50
C LEU A 70 -7.22 0.03 8.53
N PRO A 71 -7.46 1.28 8.94
CA PRO A 71 -8.80 1.85 9.00
C PRO A 71 -9.30 2.30 7.63
N GLY A 72 -10.62 2.51 7.50
CA GLY A 72 -11.27 3.04 6.31
C GLY A 72 -11.77 1.96 5.35
N GLY A 73 -11.91 2.31 4.10
CA GLY A 73 -12.38 1.46 3.02
C GLY A 73 -11.77 1.85 1.68
N LEU A 74 -11.83 0.93 0.72
CA LEU A 74 -11.46 1.20 -0.67
C LEU A 74 -12.66 0.95 -1.57
N ILE A 75 -12.89 1.87 -2.48
CA ILE A 75 -14.00 1.82 -3.42
C ILE A 75 -13.49 1.97 -4.87
N ARG A 76 -14.38 1.72 -5.82
CA ARG A 76 -14.13 1.95 -7.24
C ARG A 76 -13.67 3.39 -7.47
N ASN A 77 -12.73 3.57 -8.38
CA ASN A 77 -12.25 4.89 -8.79
C ASN A 77 -13.43 5.80 -9.16
N GLU A 78 -13.39 7.06 -8.77
CA GLU A 78 -14.49 8.02 -8.96
C GLU A 78 -14.96 8.09 -10.41
N HIS A 79 -14.02 8.08 -11.37
CA HIS A 79 -14.32 8.09 -12.81
C HIS A 79 -14.66 6.71 -13.39
N GLN A 80 -14.72 5.65 -12.59
CA GLN A 80 -15.10 4.27 -12.91
C GLN A 80 -14.21 3.55 -13.95
N HIS A 81 -13.05 4.10 -14.28
CA HIS A 81 -12.10 3.50 -15.21
C HIS A 81 -10.90 2.91 -14.47
N PHE A 82 -10.30 1.87 -15.06
CA PHE A 82 -9.00 1.37 -14.64
C PHE A 82 -7.91 2.38 -15.01
N ILE A 83 -6.97 2.61 -14.11
CA ILE A 83 -5.83 3.50 -14.31
C ILE A 83 -4.56 2.65 -14.39
N CYS A 84 -3.66 3.02 -15.30
CA CYS A 84 -2.31 2.50 -15.35
C CYS A 84 -1.37 3.64 -15.75
N ARG A 85 -0.60 4.16 -14.80
CA ARG A 85 0.32 5.28 -15.04
C ARG A 85 1.36 5.39 -13.93
N ASP A 86 2.41 6.16 -14.20
CA ASP A 86 3.33 6.63 -13.17
C ASP A 86 2.66 7.78 -12.40
N GLN A 87 2.75 7.72 -11.07
CA GLN A 87 2.08 8.67 -10.18
C GLN A 87 3.07 9.25 -9.18
N LYS A 88 3.09 10.58 -9.09
CA LYS A 88 3.86 11.27 -8.06
C LYS A 88 3.18 11.16 -6.71
N LEU A 89 3.99 10.91 -5.69
CA LEU A 89 3.58 10.83 -4.29
C LEU A 89 4.48 11.71 -3.45
N LYS A 90 3.92 12.21 -2.35
CA LYS A 90 4.68 12.84 -1.27
C LYS A 90 4.75 11.91 -0.07
N VAL A 91 5.93 11.79 0.53
CA VAL A 91 6.13 11.09 1.79
C VAL A 91 5.71 12.01 2.94
N GLU A 92 4.56 11.74 3.54
CA GLU A 92 4.04 12.50 4.70
C GLU A 92 4.63 12.00 6.02
N ASN A 93 4.73 10.69 6.17
CA ASN A 93 5.28 10.07 7.37
C ASN A 93 6.45 9.13 7.02
N ASN A 94 7.63 9.47 7.49
CA ASN A 94 8.86 8.69 7.33
C ASN A 94 9.26 7.92 8.62
N GLN A 95 8.34 7.77 9.59
CA GLN A 95 8.60 7.11 10.87
C GLN A 95 8.04 5.68 10.94
N THR A 96 7.70 5.08 9.81
CA THR A 96 7.20 3.70 9.75
C THR A 96 8.31 2.71 9.44
N ALA A 97 8.06 1.42 9.68
CA ALA A 97 9.00 0.35 9.32
C ALA A 97 9.34 0.29 7.81
N TRP A 98 8.51 0.90 6.95
CA TRP A 98 8.67 0.88 5.49
C TRP A 98 9.13 2.21 4.89
N THR A 99 9.31 3.24 5.72
CA THR A 99 9.58 4.60 5.22
C THR A 99 10.75 5.30 5.91
N ASN A 100 11.44 4.65 6.82
CA ASN A 100 12.50 5.25 7.64
C ASN A 100 13.78 5.67 6.86
N LEU A 101 13.90 5.27 5.59
CA LEU A 101 14.97 5.72 4.68
C LEU A 101 14.55 6.86 3.75
N PHE A 102 13.29 7.29 3.79
CA PHE A 102 12.83 8.46 3.06
C PHE A 102 13.00 9.72 3.91
N GLU A 103 13.16 10.85 3.24
CA GLU A 103 13.02 12.15 3.88
C GLU A 103 11.55 12.54 3.97
N LYS A 104 11.21 13.32 5.00
CA LYS A 104 9.88 13.91 5.07
C LYS A 104 9.68 14.88 3.92
N ASP A 105 8.49 14.87 3.32
CA ASP A 105 8.13 15.63 2.13
C ASP A 105 8.92 15.26 0.86
N GLU A 106 9.67 14.15 0.87
CA GLU A 106 10.30 13.60 -0.34
C GLU A 106 9.25 13.28 -1.40
N GLU A 107 9.49 13.73 -2.63
CA GLU A 107 8.66 13.39 -3.78
C GLU A 107 9.21 12.16 -4.48
N ILE A 108 8.36 11.17 -4.71
CA ILE A 108 8.69 9.91 -5.36
C ILE A 108 7.71 9.62 -6.50
N THR A 109 8.16 8.86 -7.49
CA THR A 109 7.31 8.42 -8.60
C THR A 109 7.16 6.91 -8.59
N ILE A 110 5.93 6.44 -8.37
CA ILE A 110 5.61 5.01 -8.24
C ILE A 110 4.52 4.63 -9.25
N PRO A 111 4.64 3.50 -9.97
CA PRO A 111 3.60 2.99 -10.84
C PRO A 111 2.29 2.73 -10.09
N LEU A 112 1.19 3.19 -10.66
CA LEU A 112 -0.17 3.02 -10.14
C LEU A 112 -1.00 2.23 -11.15
N LYS A 113 -1.68 1.18 -10.69
CA LYS A 113 -2.54 0.31 -11.50
C LYS A 113 -3.72 -0.13 -10.66
N ASN A 114 -4.89 0.47 -10.86
CA ASN A 114 -6.09 0.08 -10.11
C ASN A 114 -7.39 0.49 -10.80
N GLY A 115 -8.45 -0.26 -10.53
CA GLY A 115 -9.84 0.09 -10.84
C GLY A 115 -10.62 0.45 -9.57
N GLU A 116 -10.11 0.04 -8.40
CA GLU A 116 -10.74 0.24 -7.08
C GLU A 116 -9.68 0.71 -6.07
N GLY A 117 -9.27 1.97 -6.22
CA GLY A 117 -8.21 2.56 -5.40
C GLY A 117 -8.64 3.80 -4.61
N GLY A 118 -9.90 4.22 -4.73
CA GLY A 118 -10.42 5.38 -4.01
C GLY A 118 -10.56 5.10 -2.51
N TYR A 119 -9.69 5.70 -1.70
CA TYR A 119 -9.77 5.57 -0.24
C TYR A 119 -10.90 6.41 0.32
N ILE A 120 -11.71 5.80 1.18
CA ILE A 120 -12.79 6.47 1.91
C ILE A 120 -12.72 6.16 3.41
N ALA A 121 -13.13 7.14 4.22
CA ALA A 121 -13.29 6.97 5.65
C ALA A 121 -14.31 7.98 6.20
N THR A 122 -14.77 7.75 7.44
CA THR A 122 -15.58 8.74 8.15
C THR A 122 -14.73 9.97 8.49
N GLN A 123 -15.37 11.13 8.70
CA GLN A 123 -14.67 12.36 9.10
C GLN A 123 -13.84 12.17 10.37
N ASP A 124 -14.37 11.42 11.34
CA ASP A 124 -13.65 11.12 12.59
C ASP A 124 -12.40 10.26 12.32
N THR A 125 -12.50 9.29 11.42
CA THR A 125 -11.34 8.48 11.02
C THR A 125 -10.30 9.31 10.27
N LEU A 126 -10.73 10.18 9.34
CA LEU A 126 -9.81 11.08 8.64
C LEU A 126 -9.09 12.02 9.62
N LYS A 127 -9.83 12.60 10.56
CA LYS A 127 -9.25 13.46 11.60
C LYS A 127 -8.23 12.70 12.45
N MET A 128 -8.56 11.50 12.90
CA MET A 128 -7.65 10.63 13.65
C MET A 128 -6.38 10.31 12.86
N LEU A 129 -6.49 9.98 11.56
CA LEU A 129 -5.34 9.70 10.71
C LEU A 129 -4.39 10.89 10.59
N GLU A 130 -4.93 12.11 10.51
CA GLU A 130 -4.15 13.35 10.45
C GLU A 130 -3.48 13.65 11.81
N GLU A 131 -4.24 13.60 12.90
CA GLU A 131 -3.75 13.92 14.25
C GLU A 131 -2.70 12.92 14.74
N GLU A 132 -2.83 11.65 14.39
CA GLU A 132 -1.88 10.59 14.76
C GLU A 132 -0.75 10.40 13.75
N ASN A 133 -0.64 11.27 12.73
CA ASN A 133 0.36 11.18 11.66
C ASN A 133 0.37 9.81 10.96
N ARG A 134 -0.81 9.26 10.68
CA ARG A 134 -0.98 7.92 10.08
C ARG A 134 -1.16 7.94 8.57
N VAL A 135 -1.26 9.10 7.94
CA VAL A 135 -1.15 9.25 6.50
C VAL A 135 0.32 9.16 6.13
N VAL A 136 0.70 8.16 5.33
CA VAL A 136 2.10 7.89 4.98
C VAL A 136 2.45 8.51 3.63
N PHE A 137 1.54 8.42 2.67
CA PHE A 137 1.73 8.96 1.32
C PHE A 137 0.49 9.71 0.85
N ARG A 138 0.71 10.82 0.11
CA ARG A 138 -0.34 11.54 -0.60
C ARG A 138 -0.06 11.57 -2.09
N TYR A 139 -1.12 11.55 -2.89
CA TYR A 139 -1.04 11.85 -4.30
C TYR A 139 -0.66 13.31 -4.51
N LEU A 140 0.26 13.56 -5.44
CA LEU A 140 0.65 14.91 -5.88
C LEU A 140 0.13 15.20 -7.29
N GLU A 141 -0.06 16.50 -7.58
CA GLU A 141 -0.52 17.05 -8.85
C GLU A 141 -1.95 16.65 -9.20
N ILE A 142 -2.24 15.38 -9.26
CA ILE A 142 -3.57 14.85 -9.60
C ILE A 142 -3.93 13.75 -8.61
N ASN A 143 -5.14 13.81 -8.08
CA ASN A 143 -5.75 12.69 -7.37
C ASN A 143 -6.31 11.71 -8.42
N PRO A 144 -5.71 10.53 -8.58
CA PRO A 144 -6.00 9.68 -9.73
C PRO A 144 -7.27 8.84 -9.58
N ASN A 145 -7.82 8.69 -8.38
CA ASN A 145 -8.87 7.73 -8.10
C ASN A 145 -10.00 8.25 -7.18
N GLY A 146 -9.92 9.52 -6.77
CA GLY A 146 -10.91 10.13 -5.88
C GLY A 146 -10.70 9.80 -4.39
N SER A 147 -9.49 9.43 -4.00
CA SER A 147 -9.16 9.19 -2.59
C SER A 147 -9.40 10.43 -1.73
N MET A 148 -10.06 10.27 -0.59
CA MET A 148 -10.26 11.37 0.36
C MET A 148 -8.90 11.89 0.86
N ASN A 149 -8.78 13.22 0.98
CA ASN A 149 -7.55 13.91 1.41
C ASN A 149 -6.29 13.53 0.61
N ASP A 150 -6.45 13.12 -0.66
CA ASP A 150 -5.37 12.64 -1.51
C ASP A 150 -4.57 11.46 -0.93
N ILE A 151 -5.15 10.71 0.00
CA ILE A 151 -4.48 9.60 0.68
C ILE A 151 -4.13 8.50 -0.32
N ALA A 152 -2.83 8.26 -0.52
CA ALA A 152 -2.30 7.19 -1.35
C ALA A 152 -1.85 5.98 -0.53
N GLY A 153 -1.53 6.19 0.74
CA GLY A 153 -1.11 5.15 1.67
C GLY A 153 -1.19 5.60 3.12
N LEU A 154 -1.35 4.63 3.99
CA LEU A 154 -1.54 4.85 5.43
C LEU A 154 -0.87 3.75 6.26
N THR A 155 -0.75 3.98 7.56
CA THR A 155 -0.19 3.03 8.52
C THR A 155 -1.14 2.77 9.68
N ASN A 156 -0.90 1.66 10.39
CA ASN A 156 -1.55 1.40 11.66
C ASN A 156 -0.91 2.26 12.78
N GLU A 157 -1.51 2.22 13.98
CA GLU A 157 -1.05 2.98 15.14
C GLU A 157 0.43 2.73 15.49
N ARG A 158 0.91 1.50 15.32
CA ARG A 158 2.28 1.08 15.68
C ARG A 158 3.31 1.37 14.59
N GLY A 159 2.90 1.77 13.38
CA GLY A 159 3.81 2.01 12.27
C GLY A 159 4.44 0.76 11.63
N ASN A 160 4.04 -0.45 12.04
CA ASN A 160 4.58 -1.70 11.50
C ASN A 160 3.78 -2.25 10.31
N VAL A 161 2.56 -1.78 10.10
CA VAL A 161 1.72 -2.15 8.94
C VAL A 161 1.54 -0.92 8.08
N VAL A 162 1.99 -0.99 6.84
CA VAL A 162 1.81 0.07 5.84
C VAL A 162 1.06 -0.48 4.64
N GLY A 163 0.08 0.26 4.17
CA GLY A 163 -0.64 -0.04 2.94
C GLY A 163 -0.61 1.16 2.00
N LEU A 164 -0.37 0.91 0.72
CA LEU A 164 -0.46 1.93 -0.32
C LEU A 164 -1.03 1.35 -1.60
N MET A 165 -1.75 2.18 -2.36
CA MET A 165 -2.36 1.75 -3.62
C MET A 165 -1.35 1.64 -4.76
N PRO A 166 -0.36 2.53 -4.92
CA PRO A 166 0.74 2.35 -5.88
C PRO A 166 1.58 1.09 -5.62
N HIS A 167 2.38 0.71 -6.63
CA HIS A 167 3.19 -0.50 -6.66
C HIS A 167 4.69 -0.20 -6.50
N PRO A 168 5.25 -0.09 -5.29
CA PRO A 168 6.67 0.17 -5.08
C PRO A 168 7.54 -0.96 -5.64
N GLU A 169 7.05 -2.20 -5.68
CA GLU A 169 7.74 -3.35 -6.26
C GLU A 169 8.00 -3.23 -7.77
N HIS A 170 7.29 -2.31 -8.45
CA HIS A 170 7.51 -1.99 -9.86
C HIS A 170 8.47 -0.80 -10.09
N ALA A 171 9.12 -0.31 -9.04
CA ALA A 171 10.07 0.79 -9.10
C ALA A 171 11.34 0.45 -8.30
N VAL A 172 11.93 -0.72 -8.53
CA VAL A 172 13.12 -1.23 -7.82
C VAL A 172 14.34 -1.37 -8.72
N GLU A 173 14.15 -1.28 -10.04
CA GLU A 173 15.22 -1.37 -11.04
C GLU A 173 15.09 -0.25 -12.08
N PRO A 174 16.20 0.33 -12.57
CA PRO A 174 16.19 1.33 -13.64
C PRO A 174 15.56 0.76 -14.92
N GLY A 175 14.79 1.59 -15.63
CA GLY A 175 14.14 1.21 -16.89
C GLY A 175 12.89 0.34 -16.74
N PHE A 176 12.46 0.07 -15.53
CA PHE A 176 11.21 -0.64 -15.28
C PHE A 176 10.02 0.31 -15.52
N GLY A 177 9.41 0.24 -16.66
CA GLY A 177 8.27 1.06 -17.02
C GLY A 177 8.04 1.22 -18.50
N PRO A 178 6.99 1.93 -18.92
CA PRO A 178 6.73 2.14 -20.33
C PRO A 178 7.94 2.85 -20.99
N ASP A 179 8.40 2.30 -22.12
CA ASP A 179 9.38 2.94 -23.00
C ASP A 179 8.74 4.16 -23.68
N THR A 180 8.50 5.21 -22.92
CA THR A 180 8.03 6.46 -23.47
C THR A 180 9.08 7.55 -23.24
N PRO A 181 9.31 8.44 -24.21
CA PRO A 181 10.26 9.57 -24.06
C PRO A 181 9.91 10.53 -22.91
N VAL A 182 8.72 10.39 -22.34
CA VAL A 182 8.16 11.21 -21.26
C VAL A 182 8.05 10.44 -19.93
N ALA A 183 8.53 9.20 -19.85
CA ALA A 183 8.53 8.47 -18.59
C ALA A 183 9.55 9.13 -17.63
N THR A 184 9.04 9.88 -16.68
CA THR A 184 9.84 10.61 -15.66
C THR A 184 10.21 9.71 -14.48
N ARG A 185 10.03 8.41 -14.62
CA ARG A 185 10.27 7.43 -13.59
C ARG A 185 11.76 7.32 -13.26
N SER A 186 12.13 7.46 -11.98
CA SER A 186 13.47 7.11 -11.53
C SER A 186 13.80 5.63 -11.68
N GLY A 187 12.78 4.78 -11.71
CA GLY A 187 12.88 3.33 -11.77
C GLY A 187 13.27 2.67 -10.45
N ILE A 188 13.78 3.43 -9.48
CA ILE A 188 14.27 2.93 -8.19
C ILE A 188 13.62 3.59 -6.97
N ASP A 189 12.65 4.48 -7.15
CA ASP A 189 11.99 5.18 -6.04
C ASP A 189 11.29 4.23 -5.05
N GLY A 190 10.90 3.05 -5.52
CA GLY A 190 10.32 2.00 -4.68
C GLY A 190 11.34 1.18 -3.88
N LEU A 191 12.64 1.27 -4.19
CA LEU A 191 13.67 0.44 -3.54
C LEU A 191 13.80 0.75 -2.05
N LYS A 192 13.71 2.02 -1.66
CA LYS A 192 13.79 2.46 -0.26
C LYS A 192 12.74 1.82 0.64
N PHE A 193 11.55 1.46 0.12
CA PHE A 193 10.53 0.73 0.90
C PHE A 193 11.08 -0.59 1.44
N PHE A 194 11.69 -1.38 0.57
CA PHE A 194 12.20 -2.70 0.92
C PHE A 194 13.48 -2.61 1.74
N GLN A 195 14.32 -1.62 1.49
CA GLN A 195 15.52 -1.35 2.29
C GLN A 195 15.18 -0.86 3.71
N SER A 196 14.10 -0.10 3.87
CA SER A 196 13.63 0.37 5.18
C SER A 196 13.24 -0.76 6.13
N ALA A 197 12.77 -1.88 5.58
CA ALA A 197 12.31 -3.04 6.35
C ALA A 197 13.42 -4.04 6.72
N LEU A 198 14.66 -3.79 6.28
CA LEU A 198 15.84 -4.62 6.58
C LEU A 198 16.60 -4.09 7.79
#